data_2fd7e600b0d1acd71e6de78a6963a77e
#
_entry.id   2fd7e600b0d1acd71e6de78a6963a77e
#
_cell.length_a   1.000
_cell.length_b   1.000
_cell.length_c   1.000
_cell.angle_alpha   90.00
_cell.angle_beta   90.00
_cell.angle_gamma   90.00
#
_symmetry.space_group_name_H-M   'P 1'
#
loop_
_entity.id
_entity.type
_entity.pdbx_description
1 polymer ?
#
loop_
_entity_poly.entity_id
_entity_poly.type
_entity_poly.pdbx_seq_one_letter_code
_entity_poly.pdbx_strand_id
1 'polypeptide(L)'
;MSDIIIEQFDSAYIQIKCDRALTKELSQHFTFFVPNYQYTPAYKNKIWDGQIRLFNVHTGKIYAGLTDYVLQFAKDRNYTVEYEIPEIEKVSPEQVFSFIKNLKIEKVKMLYTFNWKVQRSSEHPQRMCIPFSKP
;
A
#
# COMPACT_ATOMS: atom_id res chain seq x y z
N MET A 1 -6.11 -16.12 21.42
CA MET A 1 -6.86 -14.91 21.07
C MET A 1 -5.97 -14.12 20.12
N SER A 2 -6.46 -13.80 18.95
CA SER A 2 -5.72 -12.97 17.98
C SER A 2 -5.71 -11.52 18.44
N ASP A 3 -4.54 -10.87 18.37
CA ASP A 3 -4.40 -9.47 18.78
C ASP A 3 -4.89 -8.52 17.70
N ILE A 4 -4.79 -8.94 16.43
CA ILE A 4 -5.16 -8.18 15.26
C ILE A 4 -5.98 -9.07 14.33
N ILE A 5 -7.17 -8.62 13.95
CA ILE A 5 -8.02 -9.27 12.95
C ILE A 5 -8.10 -8.34 11.74
N ILE A 6 -7.75 -8.86 10.56
CA ILE A 6 -7.78 -8.11 9.30
C ILE A 6 -8.90 -8.68 8.44
N GLU A 7 -9.90 -7.87 8.16
CA GLU A 7 -11.03 -8.20 7.29
C GLU A 7 -11.01 -7.35 6.02
N GLN A 8 -11.44 -7.91 4.90
CA GLN A 8 -11.64 -7.11 3.71
C GLN A 8 -12.94 -6.32 3.83
N PHE A 9 -12.85 -4.99 3.77
CA PHE A 9 -14.03 -4.13 3.78
C PHE A 9 -14.52 -3.82 2.35
N ASP A 10 -13.59 -3.50 1.46
CA ASP A 10 -13.84 -3.10 0.08
C ASP A 10 -12.62 -3.44 -0.79
N SER A 11 -12.71 -3.28 -2.10
CA SER A 11 -11.57 -3.47 -3.03
C SER A 11 -10.38 -2.56 -2.73
N ALA A 12 -10.63 -1.38 -2.15
CA ALA A 12 -9.61 -0.38 -1.83
C ALA A 12 -9.18 -0.37 -0.36
N TYR A 13 -10.02 -0.85 0.56
CA TYR A 13 -9.80 -0.75 2.00
C TYR A 13 -9.95 -2.10 2.70
N ILE A 14 -9.10 -2.30 3.71
CA ILE A 14 -9.24 -3.34 4.71
C ILE A 14 -9.63 -2.73 6.05
N GLN A 15 -10.33 -3.49 6.87
CA GLN A 15 -10.67 -3.12 8.23
C GLN A 15 -9.83 -3.92 9.20
N ILE A 16 -9.20 -3.22 10.13
CA ILE A 16 -8.40 -3.80 11.20
C ILE A 16 -9.18 -3.69 12.51
N LYS A 17 -9.45 -4.83 13.13
CA LYS A 17 -10.04 -4.93 14.47
C LYS A 17 -8.94 -5.32 15.44
N CYS A 18 -8.67 -4.47 16.39
CA CYS A 18 -7.66 -4.69 17.43
C CYS A 18 -8.01 -3.91 18.71
N ASP A 19 -7.25 -4.17 19.76
CA ASP A 19 -7.40 -3.43 21.03
C ASP A 19 -7.07 -1.94 20.87
N ARG A 20 -7.58 -1.13 21.78
CA ARG A 20 -7.41 0.33 21.77
C ARG A 20 -5.95 0.77 21.86
N ALA A 21 -5.12 0.02 22.57
CA ALA A 21 -3.69 0.28 22.66
C ALA A 21 -3.02 0.10 21.29
N LEU A 22 -3.28 -1.03 20.62
CA LEU A 22 -2.79 -1.36 19.28
C LEU A 22 -3.29 -0.40 18.21
N THR A 23 -4.55 0.04 18.32
CA THR A 23 -5.11 1.06 17.42
C THR A 23 -4.29 2.35 17.45
N LYS A 24 -3.83 2.79 18.63
CA LYS A 24 -2.97 3.97 18.76
C LYS A 24 -1.58 3.74 18.17
N GLU A 25 -0.99 2.58 18.42
CA GLU A 25 0.33 2.23 17.86
C GLU A 25 0.29 2.16 16.33
N LEU A 26 -0.74 1.51 15.77
CA LEU A 26 -0.96 1.49 14.31
C LEU A 26 -1.11 2.90 13.75
N SER A 27 -1.89 3.74 14.41
CA SER A 27 -2.06 5.13 13.98
C SER A 27 -0.74 5.90 13.99
N GLN A 28 0.08 5.74 15.01
CA GLN A 28 1.39 6.39 15.08
C GLN A 28 2.34 5.86 14.00
N HIS A 29 2.34 4.54 13.75
CA HIS A 29 3.19 3.92 12.75
C HIS A 29 2.83 4.35 11.32
N PHE A 30 1.53 4.50 11.03
CA PHE A 30 1.02 4.89 9.72
C PHE A 30 0.72 6.40 9.60
N THR A 31 1.33 7.23 10.46
CA THR A 31 1.29 8.68 10.40
C THR A 31 2.67 9.22 10.11
N PHE A 32 2.80 10.11 9.13
CA PHE A 32 4.05 10.75 8.78
C PHE A 32 3.87 12.22 8.41
N PHE A 33 4.92 13.00 8.59
CA PHE A 33 4.95 14.39 8.18
C PHE A 33 5.26 14.51 6.69
N VAL A 34 4.55 15.39 6.01
CA VAL A 34 4.84 15.70 4.60
C VAL A 34 6.14 16.51 4.53
N PRO A 35 7.08 16.16 3.63
CA PRO A 35 8.28 16.97 3.44
C PRO A 35 7.90 18.43 3.14
N ASN A 36 8.59 19.37 3.80
CA ASN A 36 8.38 20.81 3.63
C ASN A 36 6.96 21.32 3.97
N TYR A 37 6.20 20.58 4.79
CA TYR A 37 4.85 20.98 5.20
C TYR A 37 4.77 22.40 5.78
N GLN A 38 5.86 22.88 6.41
CA GLN A 38 5.98 24.20 7.04
C GLN A 38 5.76 25.36 6.07
N TYR A 39 6.04 25.13 4.78
CA TYR A 39 5.90 26.16 3.74
C TYR A 39 4.54 26.18 3.09
N THR A 40 3.69 25.17 3.36
CA THR A 40 2.35 25.09 2.77
C THR A 40 1.42 26.15 3.37
N PRO A 41 0.56 26.78 2.56
CA PRO A 41 -0.44 27.73 3.07
C PRO A 41 -1.39 27.12 4.11
N ALA A 42 -1.76 25.85 3.93
CA ALA A 42 -2.65 25.14 4.85
C ALA A 42 -2.04 25.00 6.26
N TYR A 43 -0.74 24.75 6.36
CA TYR A 43 -0.05 24.70 7.65
C TYR A 43 0.10 26.08 8.28
N LYS A 44 0.50 27.09 7.48
CA LYS A 44 0.65 28.49 7.94
C LYS A 44 -0.65 29.06 8.48
N ASN A 45 -1.78 28.70 7.86
CA ASN A 45 -3.12 29.12 8.27
C ASN A 45 -3.70 28.23 9.37
N LYS A 46 -2.93 27.28 9.93
CA LYS A 46 -3.37 26.34 10.98
C LYS A 46 -4.60 25.49 10.62
N ILE A 47 -4.86 25.29 9.33
CA ILE A 47 -5.95 24.44 8.82
C ILE A 47 -5.54 22.98 8.86
N TRP A 48 -4.24 22.71 8.72
CA TRP A 48 -3.68 21.36 8.65
C TRP A 48 -2.39 21.28 9.51
N ASP A 49 -2.17 20.13 10.13
CA ASP A 49 -1.05 19.86 11.03
C ASP A 49 0.24 19.36 10.35
N GLY A 50 0.25 19.25 9.03
CA GLY A 50 1.41 18.78 8.28
C GLY A 50 1.54 17.25 8.23
N GLN A 51 0.58 16.50 8.79
CA GLN A 51 0.61 15.06 8.88
C GLN A 51 -0.37 14.41 7.90
N ILE A 52 0.05 13.27 7.36
CA ILE A 52 -0.83 12.34 6.63
C ILE A 52 -1.01 11.11 7.51
N ARG A 53 -2.27 10.78 7.78
CA ARG A 53 -2.67 9.61 8.53
C ARG A 53 -3.30 8.59 7.58
N LEU A 54 -2.61 7.47 7.37
CA LEU A 54 -3.09 6.41 6.47
C LEU A 54 -4.06 5.47 7.16
N PHE A 55 -3.99 5.36 8.48
CA PHE A 55 -4.88 4.56 9.29
C PHE A 55 -5.92 5.42 10.00
N ASN A 56 -7.19 5.09 9.82
CA ASN A 56 -8.29 5.79 10.48
C ASN A 56 -8.62 5.12 11.81
N VAL A 57 -8.30 5.78 12.90
CA VAL A 57 -8.51 5.28 14.28
C VAL A 57 -9.98 5.02 14.62
N HIS A 58 -10.91 5.80 14.06
CA HIS A 58 -12.33 5.68 14.37
C HIS A 58 -13.01 4.52 13.67
N THR A 59 -12.60 4.25 12.43
CA THR A 59 -13.21 3.20 11.60
C THR A 59 -12.36 1.94 11.50
N GLY A 60 -11.09 1.99 11.96
CA GLY A 60 -10.14 0.90 11.80
C GLY A 60 -9.74 0.62 10.35
N LYS A 61 -9.97 1.56 9.43
CA LYS A 61 -9.72 1.34 7.99
C LYS A 61 -8.34 1.81 7.58
N ILE A 62 -7.72 1.03 6.69
CA ILE A 62 -6.49 1.36 5.99
C ILE A 62 -6.58 0.88 4.54
N TYR A 63 -5.78 1.45 3.65
CA TYR A 63 -5.74 1.03 2.24
C TYR A 63 -5.27 -0.43 2.11
N ALA A 64 -5.98 -1.21 1.28
CA ALA A 64 -5.68 -2.63 1.06
C ALA A 64 -4.24 -2.88 0.57
N GLY A 65 -3.66 -1.96 -0.21
CA GLY A 65 -2.27 -2.04 -0.65
C GLY A 65 -1.22 -1.93 0.47
N LEU A 66 -1.62 -1.58 1.70
CA LEU A 66 -0.73 -1.49 2.86
C LEU A 66 -0.81 -2.73 3.77
N THR A 67 -1.53 -3.77 3.36
CA THR A 67 -1.69 -5.01 4.13
C THR A 67 -0.35 -5.63 4.51
N ASP A 68 0.60 -5.71 3.58
CA ASP A 68 1.93 -6.29 3.83
C ASP A 68 2.69 -5.51 4.91
N TYR A 69 2.57 -4.19 4.94
CA TYR A 69 3.19 -3.35 5.96
C TYR A 69 2.54 -3.54 7.33
N VAL A 70 1.21 -3.78 7.38
CA VAL A 70 0.51 -4.12 8.62
C VAL A 70 0.96 -5.48 9.15
N LEU A 71 1.10 -6.47 8.28
CA LEU A 71 1.62 -7.79 8.63
C LEU A 71 3.07 -7.72 9.13
N GLN A 72 3.91 -6.92 8.48
CA GLN A 72 5.28 -6.70 8.94
C GLN A 72 5.33 -6.01 10.30
N PHE A 73 4.52 -4.98 10.52
CA PHE A 73 4.39 -4.31 11.81
C PHE A 73 4.00 -5.29 12.92
N ALA A 74 3.02 -6.16 12.66
CA ALA A 74 2.59 -7.17 13.62
C ALA A 74 3.69 -8.20 13.91
N LYS A 75 4.41 -8.65 12.89
CA LYS A 75 5.53 -9.59 13.00
C LYS A 75 6.69 -9.00 13.82
N ASP A 76 7.05 -7.74 13.57
CA ASP A 76 8.15 -7.07 14.28
C ASP A 76 7.88 -6.92 15.77
N ARG A 77 6.60 -6.92 16.18
CA ARG A 77 6.16 -6.81 17.58
C ARG A 77 5.64 -8.11 18.18
N ASN A 78 5.70 -9.22 17.41
CA ASN A 78 5.18 -10.54 17.81
C ASN A 78 3.68 -10.56 18.15
N TYR A 79 2.87 -9.75 17.45
CA TYR A 79 1.43 -9.81 17.57
C TYR A 79 0.85 -10.95 16.72
N THR A 80 -0.18 -11.60 17.25
CA THR A 80 -0.90 -12.67 16.55
C THR A 80 -1.93 -12.05 15.60
N VAL A 81 -1.82 -12.34 14.31
CA VAL A 81 -2.70 -11.81 13.27
C VAL A 81 -3.60 -12.91 12.73
N GLU A 82 -4.89 -12.65 12.73
CA GLU A 82 -5.89 -13.42 12.00
C GLU A 82 -6.28 -12.68 10.72
N TYR A 83 -6.21 -13.39 9.60
CA TYR A 83 -6.31 -12.78 8.27
C TYR A 83 -7.51 -13.40 7.52
N GLU A 84 -8.61 -12.66 7.46
CA GLU A 84 -9.82 -13.03 6.75
C GLU A 84 -9.98 -12.24 5.44
N ILE A 85 -9.03 -12.42 4.51
CA ILE A 85 -9.18 -11.86 3.18
C ILE A 85 -9.45 -13.00 2.21
N PRO A 86 -10.55 -12.94 1.45
CA PRO A 86 -10.82 -13.92 0.42
C PRO A 86 -9.67 -13.93 -0.58
N GLU A 87 -9.19 -15.12 -0.92
CA GLU A 87 -8.15 -15.28 -1.92
C GLU A 87 -8.64 -14.69 -3.25
N ILE A 88 -8.01 -13.61 -3.69
CA ILE A 88 -8.33 -12.98 -4.98
C ILE A 88 -7.92 -13.99 -6.05
N GLU A 89 -8.89 -14.49 -6.82
CA GLU A 89 -8.62 -15.33 -7.97
C GLU A 89 -7.56 -14.66 -8.85
N LYS A 90 -6.39 -15.27 -8.95
CA LYS A 90 -5.33 -14.79 -9.82
C LYS A 90 -5.79 -14.94 -11.25
N VAL A 91 -6.15 -13.82 -11.87
CA VAL A 91 -6.53 -13.79 -13.28
C VAL A 91 -5.39 -14.36 -14.11
N SER A 92 -5.67 -15.39 -14.91
CA SER A 92 -4.62 -16.01 -15.74
C SER A 92 -4.10 -15.00 -16.78
N PRO A 93 -2.81 -15.06 -17.15
CA PRO A 93 -2.26 -14.18 -18.19
C PRO A 93 -3.06 -14.22 -19.50
N GLU A 94 -3.62 -15.38 -19.84
CA GLU A 94 -4.43 -15.58 -21.04
C GLU A 94 -5.76 -14.78 -21.00
N GLN A 95 -6.41 -14.72 -19.84
CA GLN A 95 -7.61 -13.92 -19.63
C GLN A 95 -7.31 -12.43 -19.78
N VAL A 96 -6.17 -11.98 -19.22
CA VAL A 96 -5.71 -10.59 -19.36
C VAL A 96 -5.43 -10.26 -20.82
N PHE A 97 -4.75 -11.15 -21.57
CA PHE A 97 -4.48 -10.95 -22.99
C PHE A 97 -5.75 -10.90 -23.83
N SER A 98 -6.71 -11.77 -23.58
CA SER A 98 -8.00 -11.76 -24.28
C SER A 98 -8.77 -10.46 -24.02
N PHE A 99 -8.79 -9.99 -22.79
CA PHE A 99 -9.41 -8.73 -22.40
C PHE A 99 -8.76 -7.53 -23.09
N ILE A 100 -7.42 -7.45 -23.10
CA ILE A 100 -6.67 -6.39 -23.76
C ILE A 100 -6.91 -6.38 -25.27
N LYS A 101 -6.97 -7.56 -25.89
CA LYS A 101 -7.25 -7.70 -27.32
C LYS A 101 -8.65 -7.18 -27.67
N ASN A 102 -9.62 -7.43 -26.82
CA ASN A 102 -11.00 -6.94 -26.99
C ASN A 102 -11.12 -5.42 -26.82
N LEU A 103 -10.26 -4.80 -26.00
CA LEU A 103 -10.24 -3.35 -25.79
C LEU A 103 -9.63 -2.55 -26.95
N LYS A 104 -9.05 -3.21 -27.98
CA LYS A 104 -8.38 -2.57 -29.14
C LYS A 104 -7.36 -1.47 -28.77
N ILE A 105 -6.71 -1.61 -27.61
CA ILE A 105 -5.73 -0.62 -27.12
C ILE A 105 -4.34 -0.96 -27.69
N GLU A 106 -3.95 -0.34 -28.77
CA GLU A 106 -2.65 -0.59 -29.44
C GLU A 106 -1.43 -0.19 -28.58
N LYS A 107 -1.60 0.76 -27.65
CA LYS A 107 -0.50 1.28 -26.80
C LYS A 107 -0.08 0.36 -25.66
N VAL A 108 -0.80 -0.69 -25.35
CA VAL A 108 -0.51 -1.58 -24.22
C VAL A 108 0.72 -2.46 -24.45
N LYS A 109 1.14 -2.66 -25.71
CA LYS A 109 2.37 -3.40 -26.03
C LYS A 109 3.62 -2.85 -25.32
N MET A 110 3.69 -1.54 -25.10
CA MET A 110 4.82 -0.91 -24.40
C MET A 110 4.88 -1.21 -22.89
N LEU A 111 3.74 -1.31 -22.24
CA LEU A 111 3.66 -1.58 -20.80
C LEU A 111 4.03 -3.03 -20.46
N TYR A 112 3.68 -3.99 -21.32
CA TYR A 112 4.03 -5.40 -21.11
C TYR A 112 5.50 -5.70 -21.33
N THR A 113 6.16 -5.05 -22.29
CA THR A 113 7.59 -5.20 -22.49
C THR A 113 8.41 -4.58 -21.36
N PHE A 114 7.89 -3.55 -20.71
CA PHE A 114 8.51 -2.94 -19.53
C PHE A 114 8.39 -3.85 -18.29
N ASN A 115 7.23 -4.43 -18.05
CA ASN A 115 7.00 -5.29 -16.87
C ASN A 115 7.75 -6.63 -16.97
N TRP A 116 7.89 -7.20 -18.16
CA TRP A 116 8.70 -8.40 -18.39
C TRP A 116 10.18 -8.19 -18.06
N LYS A 117 10.75 -7.02 -18.34
CA LYS A 117 12.15 -6.70 -18.00
C LYS A 117 12.34 -6.48 -16.49
N VAL A 118 11.36 -5.91 -15.80
CA VAL A 118 11.42 -5.68 -14.35
C VAL A 118 11.34 -7.00 -13.58
N GLN A 119 10.54 -7.96 -14.02
CA GLN A 119 10.41 -9.25 -13.34
C GLN A 119 11.65 -10.15 -13.47
N ARG A 120 12.48 -10.00 -14.53
CA ARG A 120 13.75 -10.73 -14.66
C ARG A 120 14.89 -10.15 -13.81
N SER A 121 14.79 -8.91 -13.37
CA SER A 121 15.81 -8.27 -12.54
C SER A 121 15.60 -8.42 -11.04
N SER A 122 14.51 -9.05 -10.59
CA SER A 122 14.21 -9.26 -9.17
C SER A 122 14.98 -10.44 -8.53
N GLU A 123 15.81 -11.17 -9.29
CA GLU A 123 16.68 -12.21 -8.72
C GLU A 123 18.04 -11.69 -8.21
N HIS A 124 18.30 -10.37 -8.30
CA HIS A 124 19.51 -9.79 -7.69
C HIS A 124 19.20 -8.41 -7.07
N PRO A 125 19.38 -8.24 -5.75
CA PRO A 125 19.19 -6.94 -5.10
C PRO A 125 20.47 -6.10 -5.29
N GLN A 126 20.62 -5.44 -6.42
CA GLN A 126 21.62 -4.39 -6.57
C GLN A 126 20.97 -3.08 -6.99
N ARG A 127 21.14 -2.11 -6.12
CA ARG A 127 20.87 -0.67 -6.18
C ARG A 127 20.76 -0.10 -7.59
N MET A 128 19.56 0.35 -7.97
CA MET A 128 19.44 1.31 -9.06
C MET A 128 19.84 2.70 -8.57
N CYS A 129 21.07 3.10 -8.87
CA CYS A 129 21.42 4.52 -8.94
C CYS A 129 20.87 5.08 -10.25
N ILE A 130 19.90 5.98 -10.18
CA ILE A 130 19.43 6.77 -11.31
C ILE A 130 20.49 7.85 -11.53
N PRO A 131 21.19 7.93 -12.67
CA PRO A 131 22.05 9.06 -12.96
C PRO A 131 21.18 10.28 -13.30
N PHE A 132 21.21 11.28 -12.44
CA PHE A 132 20.70 12.60 -12.76
C PHE A 132 21.61 13.24 -13.82
N SER A 133 21.16 13.27 -15.06
CA SER A 133 21.80 14.11 -16.07
C SER A 133 21.37 15.54 -15.83
N LYS A 134 22.33 16.39 -15.46
CA LYS A 134 22.16 17.85 -15.49
C LYS A 134 22.31 18.35 -16.92
N PRO A 135 21.65 19.49 -17.26
CA PRO A 135 21.77 20.15 -18.57
C PRO A 135 23.15 20.74 -18.79
#